data_30bc1475a6f9413fa4c18b21a46d3cf0
#
_entry.id   30bc1475a6f9413fa4c18b21a46d3cf0
#
_cell.length_a   1.000
_cell.length_b   1.000
_cell.length_c   1.000
_cell.angle_alpha   90.00
_cell.angle_beta   90.00
_cell.angle_gamma   90.00
#
_symmetry.space_group_name_H-M   'P 1'
#
loop_
_entity.id
_entity.type
_entity.pdbx_description
1 polymer ?
#
loop_
_entity_poly.entity_id
_entity_poly.type
_entity_poly.pdbx_seq_one_letter_code
_entity_poly.pdbx_strand_id
1 'polypeptide(L)'
;NLSSVTSMALDTSDSSRRSTTDLPKQIKQLLIDVQALDDAELSHAVRENPTKTKAELQVAERIPRFTNAFARMFDGLTYDRIDNAGGHKVIYFKKNGVDISIDNLSSGEKQVVYRGCFLLKDVNATNGAFIFIDEPEISLHPSWQMKIMDYYKDIFTAEDGKQTSQIFAVTHSPFIIHNENRRNDKVIVLTRDENGDIVVMDKPEYFKCTAVE
;
A
#
# COMPACT_ATOMS: atom_id res chain seq x y z
N ASN A 1 20.93 -8.60 -18.42
CA ASN A 1 19.85 -9.58 -18.15
C ASN A 1 18.65 -8.81 -17.63
N LEU A 2 17.74 -8.46 -18.52
CA LEU A 2 16.39 -8.03 -18.21
C LEU A 2 15.61 -9.28 -17.79
N SER A 3 15.76 -9.66 -16.52
CA SER A 3 15.02 -10.78 -15.96
C SER A 3 13.64 -10.29 -15.51
N SER A 4 12.62 -10.84 -16.15
CA SER A 4 11.21 -10.93 -15.78
C SER A 4 10.52 -9.61 -15.37
N VAL A 5 9.92 -8.95 -16.35
CA VAL A 5 8.79 -8.06 -16.12
C VAL A 5 7.61 -8.94 -15.68
N THR A 6 7.40 -9.08 -14.38
CA THR A 6 6.14 -9.63 -13.86
C THR A 6 5.14 -8.49 -13.88
N SER A 7 4.28 -8.45 -14.88
CA SER A 7 3.14 -7.52 -14.89
C SER A 7 2.14 -8.00 -13.83
N MET A 8 2.22 -7.43 -12.64
CA MET A 8 1.13 -7.51 -11.67
C MET A 8 0.12 -6.43 -12.05
N ALA A 9 -0.71 -6.70 -13.04
CA ALA A 9 -1.89 -5.91 -13.28
C ALA A 9 -2.88 -6.25 -12.17
N LEU A 10 -3.15 -5.28 -11.28
CA LEU A 10 -4.39 -5.23 -10.52
C LEU A 10 -5.48 -4.93 -11.57
N ASP A 11 -5.87 -5.97 -12.31
CA ASP A 11 -6.86 -5.84 -13.34
C ASP A 11 -8.23 -5.68 -12.68
N THR A 12 -8.63 -4.42 -12.50
CA THR A 12 -9.99 -4.07 -12.09
C THR A 12 -11.00 -4.34 -13.21
N SER A 13 -10.54 -4.62 -14.44
CA SER A 13 -11.40 -4.86 -15.60
C SER A 13 -12.06 -6.25 -15.59
N ASP A 14 -11.52 -7.21 -14.84
CA ASP A 14 -12.14 -8.54 -14.65
C ASP A 14 -13.20 -8.54 -13.53
N SER A 15 -13.52 -7.36 -12.96
CA SER A 15 -14.50 -7.18 -11.90
C SER A 15 -15.95 -7.39 -12.34
N SER A 16 -16.22 -7.53 -13.63
CA SER A 16 -17.59 -7.70 -14.13
C SER A 16 -18.18 -9.09 -13.87
N ARG A 17 -17.41 -10.05 -13.34
CA ARG A 17 -17.90 -11.43 -13.06
C ARG A 17 -17.45 -12.07 -11.76
N ARG A 18 -16.56 -11.45 -10.97
CA ARG A 18 -16.27 -11.92 -9.62
C ARG A 18 -17.08 -11.09 -8.65
N SER A 19 -18.04 -11.72 -8.00
CA SER A 19 -18.94 -11.07 -7.04
C SER A 19 -18.11 -10.28 -6.02
N THR A 20 -18.56 -9.07 -5.68
CA THR A 20 -18.05 -8.23 -4.59
C THR A 20 -17.96 -8.97 -3.24
N THR A 21 -18.52 -10.17 -3.16
CA THR A 21 -18.51 -11.08 -2.02
C THR A 21 -17.14 -11.73 -1.74
N ASP A 22 -16.23 -11.77 -2.72
CA ASP A 22 -14.94 -12.47 -2.55
C ASP A 22 -13.80 -11.57 -2.06
N LEU A 23 -13.90 -10.26 -2.20
CA LEU A 23 -12.84 -9.33 -1.78
C LEU A 23 -12.47 -9.46 -0.30
N PRO A 24 -13.41 -9.55 0.67
CA PRO A 24 -13.07 -9.75 2.07
C PRO A 24 -12.30 -11.05 2.33
N LYS A 25 -12.64 -12.13 1.62
CA LYS A 25 -11.92 -13.40 1.73
C LYS A 25 -10.50 -13.30 1.15
N GLN A 26 -10.36 -12.65 0.01
CA GLN A 26 -9.05 -12.43 -0.62
C GLN A 26 -8.14 -11.58 0.27
N ILE A 27 -8.66 -10.53 0.89
CA ILE A 27 -7.90 -9.69 1.83
C ILE A 27 -7.45 -10.52 3.04
N LYS A 28 -8.34 -11.32 3.62
CA LYS A 28 -8.00 -12.19 4.76
C LYS A 28 -6.89 -13.17 4.39
N GLN A 29 -7.04 -13.86 3.27
CA GLN A 29 -6.04 -14.83 2.81
C GLN A 29 -4.70 -14.15 2.56
N LEU A 30 -4.70 -13.01 1.89
CA LEU A 30 -3.49 -12.27 1.55
C LEU A 30 -2.72 -11.83 2.81
N LEU A 31 -3.41 -11.29 3.82
CA LEU A 31 -2.78 -10.88 5.07
C LEU A 31 -2.22 -12.06 5.85
N ILE A 32 -2.93 -13.19 5.86
CA ILE A 32 -2.45 -14.44 6.45
C ILE A 32 -1.19 -14.95 5.71
N ASP A 33 -1.19 -14.90 4.38
CA ASP A 33 -0.07 -15.33 3.57
C ASP A 33 1.18 -14.47 3.84
N VAL A 34 1.01 -13.14 3.89
CA VAL A 34 2.11 -12.20 4.19
C VAL A 34 2.69 -12.45 5.58
N GLN A 35 1.85 -12.67 6.58
CA GLN A 35 2.33 -13.02 7.92
C GLN A 35 3.04 -14.36 7.95
N ALA A 36 2.52 -15.37 7.26
CA ALA A 36 3.16 -16.68 7.18
C ALA A 36 4.53 -16.62 6.52
N LEU A 37 4.72 -15.75 5.52
CA LEU A 37 6.03 -15.51 4.91
C LEU A 37 7.01 -14.90 5.91
N ASP A 38 6.60 -13.88 6.67
CA ASP A 38 7.45 -13.26 7.70
C ASP A 38 7.82 -14.28 8.79
N ASP A 39 6.85 -15.06 9.26
CA ASP A 39 7.09 -16.10 10.28
C ASP A 39 8.07 -17.18 9.77
N ALA A 40 7.94 -17.60 8.50
CA ALA A 40 8.80 -18.59 7.88
C ALA A 40 10.24 -18.07 7.73
N GLU A 41 10.41 -16.85 7.22
CA GLU A 41 11.73 -16.23 7.06
C GLU A 41 12.41 -16.02 8.41
N LEU A 42 11.69 -15.53 9.42
CA LEU A 42 12.22 -15.39 10.77
C LEU A 42 12.62 -16.74 11.37
N SER A 43 11.77 -17.76 11.24
CA SER A 43 12.06 -19.11 11.74
C SER A 43 13.30 -19.69 11.09
N HIS A 44 13.48 -19.48 9.79
CA HIS A 44 14.66 -19.94 9.05
C HIS A 44 15.92 -19.21 9.57
N ALA A 45 15.88 -17.89 9.66
CA ALA A 45 17.01 -17.08 10.15
C ALA A 45 17.43 -17.44 11.58
N VAL A 46 16.47 -17.70 12.48
CA VAL A 46 16.74 -18.16 13.85
C VAL A 46 17.40 -19.52 13.87
N ARG A 47 16.97 -20.46 13.04
CA ARG A 47 17.58 -21.80 12.97
C ARG A 47 19.03 -21.76 12.48
N GLU A 48 19.32 -20.89 11.52
CA GLU A 48 20.68 -20.71 11.01
C GLU A 48 21.59 -19.96 11.98
N ASN A 49 21.03 -19.09 12.84
CA ASN A 49 21.75 -18.23 13.76
C ASN A 49 21.16 -18.29 15.18
N PRO A 50 21.23 -19.44 15.89
CA PRO A 50 20.52 -19.68 17.13
C PRO A 50 20.96 -18.78 18.31
N THR A 51 22.11 -18.12 18.19
CA THR A 51 22.66 -17.23 19.22
C THR A 51 22.33 -15.75 18.99
N LYS A 52 21.78 -15.39 17.82
CA LYS A 52 21.43 -14.00 17.50
C LYS A 52 20.04 -13.67 17.98
N THR A 53 19.87 -12.45 18.46
CA THR A 53 18.55 -11.86 18.73
C THR A 53 17.83 -11.53 17.43
N LYS A 54 16.49 -11.37 17.50
CA LYS A 54 15.68 -10.97 16.34
C LYS A 54 16.19 -9.69 15.66
N ALA A 55 16.64 -8.71 16.45
CA ALA A 55 17.17 -7.44 15.93
C ALA A 55 18.49 -7.62 15.15
N GLU A 56 19.31 -8.60 15.52
CA GLU A 56 20.59 -8.88 14.85
C GLU A 56 20.42 -9.71 13.58
N LEU A 57 19.26 -10.37 13.40
CA LEU A 57 18.99 -11.20 12.22
C LEU A 57 18.68 -10.38 10.98
N GLN A 58 18.28 -9.12 11.11
CA GLN A 58 17.97 -8.19 10.00
C GLN A 58 17.03 -8.79 8.93
N VAL A 59 16.05 -9.57 9.36
CA VAL A 59 15.04 -10.15 8.47
C VAL A 59 14.07 -9.05 8.04
N ALA A 60 13.87 -8.88 6.75
CA ALA A 60 12.92 -7.91 6.22
C ALA A 60 11.49 -8.34 6.57
N GLU A 61 10.84 -7.62 7.48
CA GLU A 61 9.48 -7.93 7.93
C GLU A 61 8.45 -7.11 7.13
N ARG A 62 7.51 -7.81 6.50
CA ARG A 62 6.43 -7.22 5.69
C ARG A 62 5.32 -6.64 6.54
N ILE A 63 4.92 -7.38 7.59
CA ILE A 63 3.85 -6.97 8.50
C ILE A 63 4.19 -5.67 9.25
N PRO A 64 5.37 -5.48 9.83
CA PRO A 64 5.77 -4.19 10.40
C PRO A 64 5.71 -3.03 9.41
N ARG A 65 6.15 -3.21 8.15
CA ARG A 65 6.03 -2.17 7.11
C ARG A 65 4.56 -1.82 6.84
N PHE A 66 3.72 -2.82 6.65
CA PHE A 66 2.28 -2.62 6.49
C PHE A 66 1.68 -1.89 7.69
N THR A 67 1.97 -2.37 8.91
CA THR A 67 1.39 -1.81 10.14
C THR A 67 1.77 -0.35 10.33
N ASN A 68 3.02 0.00 10.10
CA ASN A 68 3.52 1.36 10.23
C ASN A 68 2.89 2.30 9.19
N ALA A 69 2.86 1.88 7.91
CA ALA A 69 2.25 2.64 6.83
C ALA A 69 0.74 2.82 7.06
N PHE A 70 0.06 1.76 7.48
CA PHE A 70 -1.38 1.75 7.74
C PHE A 70 -1.75 2.65 8.93
N ALA A 71 -0.98 2.62 10.02
CA ALA A 71 -1.21 3.47 11.19
C ALA A 71 -1.03 4.98 10.88
N ARG A 72 -0.16 5.34 9.95
CA ARG A 72 -0.01 6.73 9.49
C ARG A 72 -1.12 7.16 8.54
N MET A 73 -1.68 6.21 7.78
CA MET A 73 -2.79 6.46 6.87
C MET A 73 -4.08 6.78 7.61
N PHE A 74 -4.36 6.07 8.70
CA PHE A 74 -5.62 6.15 9.43
C PHE A 74 -5.44 6.60 10.87
N ASP A 75 -6.09 7.70 11.23
CA ASP A 75 -6.10 8.17 12.61
C ASP A 75 -6.98 7.23 13.48
N GLY A 76 -6.37 6.65 14.51
CA GLY A 76 -7.08 5.78 15.47
C GLY A 76 -7.44 4.38 14.96
N LEU A 77 -6.96 3.98 13.78
CA LEU A 77 -7.14 2.62 13.27
C LEU A 77 -5.78 1.96 13.03
N THR A 78 -5.52 0.84 13.68
CA THR A 78 -4.27 0.09 13.56
C THR A 78 -4.53 -1.40 13.37
N TYR A 79 -3.65 -2.08 12.65
CA TYR A 79 -3.62 -3.54 12.66
C TYR A 79 -3.17 -4.04 14.05
N ASP A 80 -3.80 -5.10 14.54
CA ASP A 80 -3.48 -5.67 15.85
C ASP A 80 -2.89 -7.08 15.74
N ARG A 81 -3.70 -8.07 15.34
CA ARG A 81 -3.29 -9.48 15.36
C ARG A 81 -4.16 -10.39 14.49
N ILE A 82 -3.67 -11.61 14.30
CA ILE A 82 -4.44 -12.74 13.77
C ILE A 82 -4.60 -13.78 14.88
N ASP A 83 -5.84 -14.10 15.22
CA ASP A 83 -6.18 -15.11 16.22
C ASP A 83 -6.76 -16.37 15.56
N ASN A 84 -6.62 -17.52 16.24
CA ASN A 84 -7.31 -18.76 15.93
C ASN A 84 -8.56 -18.88 16.81
N ALA A 85 -9.73 -18.63 16.25
CA ALA A 85 -11.01 -18.76 16.94
C ALA A 85 -11.82 -19.91 16.31
N GLY A 86 -12.01 -21.02 17.06
CA GLY A 86 -12.82 -22.14 16.62
C GLY A 86 -12.38 -22.81 15.31
N GLY A 87 -11.05 -22.87 15.05
CA GLY A 87 -10.50 -23.45 13.81
C GLY A 87 -10.47 -22.49 12.61
N HIS A 88 -10.89 -21.26 12.81
CA HIS A 88 -10.83 -20.21 11.79
C HIS A 88 -9.89 -19.09 12.21
N LYS A 89 -9.12 -18.55 11.26
CA LYS A 89 -8.28 -17.36 11.49
C LYS A 89 -9.15 -16.11 11.43
N VAL A 90 -9.11 -15.30 12.50
CA VAL A 90 -9.78 -14.02 12.61
C VAL A 90 -8.73 -12.91 12.69
N ILE A 91 -8.89 -11.88 11.88
CA ILE A 91 -7.96 -10.76 11.81
C ILE A 91 -8.57 -9.59 12.55
N TYR A 92 -7.83 -9.05 13.52
CA TYR A 92 -8.26 -7.95 14.37
C TYR A 92 -7.49 -6.66 14.06
N PHE A 93 -8.25 -5.58 14.12
CA PHE A 93 -7.77 -4.21 14.12
C PHE A 93 -8.24 -3.52 15.39
N LYS A 94 -7.54 -2.48 15.82
CA LYS A 94 -8.00 -1.58 16.87
C LYS A 94 -8.48 -0.28 16.24
N LYS A 95 -9.75 0.06 16.52
CA LYS A 95 -10.35 1.33 16.13
C LYS A 95 -10.70 2.12 17.38
N ASN A 96 -9.97 3.22 17.60
CA ASN A 96 -10.08 4.04 18.82
C ASN A 96 -9.95 3.20 20.12
N GLY A 97 -9.03 2.24 20.14
CA GLY A 97 -8.78 1.35 21.27
C GLY A 97 -9.72 0.14 21.38
N VAL A 98 -10.73 0.02 20.50
CA VAL A 98 -11.67 -1.11 20.50
C VAL A 98 -11.29 -2.12 19.43
N ASP A 99 -11.27 -3.40 19.79
CA ASP A 99 -11.01 -4.50 18.86
C ASP A 99 -12.17 -4.65 17.87
N ILE A 100 -11.85 -4.63 16.58
CA ILE A 100 -12.79 -4.88 15.50
C ILE A 100 -12.26 -5.94 14.54
N SER A 101 -13.13 -6.77 14.00
CA SER A 101 -12.74 -7.70 12.94
C SER A 101 -12.55 -6.95 11.62
N ILE A 102 -11.67 -7.47 10.77
CA ILE A 102 -11.49 -6.99 9.39
C ILE A 102 -12.80 -6.89 8.60
N ASP A 103 -13.80 -7.69 8.96
CA ASP A 103 -15.12 -7.65 8.31
C ASP A 103 -15.85 -6.33 8.56
N ASN A 104 -15.58 -5.68 9.70
CA ASN A 104 -16.19 -4.42 10.12
C ASN A 104 -15.45 -3.18 9.59
N LEU A 105 -14.35 -3.35 8.87
CA LEU A 105 -13.71 -2.25 8.16
C LEU A 105 -14.60 -1.74 7.02
N SER A 106 -14.56 -0.45 6.77
CA SER A 106 -15.19 0.17 5.59
C SER A 106 -14.57 -0.34 4.29
N SER A 107 -15.22 -0.11 3.16
CA SER A 107 -14.71 -0.49 1.85
C SER A 107 -13.36 0.16 1.55
N GLY A 108 -13.19 1.45 1.85
CA GLY A 108 -11.93 2.16 1.65
C GLY A 108 -10.80 1.63 2.55
N GLU A 109 -11.08 1.37 3.84
CA GLU A 109 -10.13 0.76 4.77
C GLU A 109 -9.68 -0.62 4.26
N LYS A 110 -10.62 -1.46 3.80
CA LYS A 110 -10.33 -2.78 3.20
C LYS A 110 -9.47 -2.67 1.95
N GLN A 111 -9.72 -1.69 1.09
CA GLN A 111 -8.91 -1.46 -0.11
C GLN A 111 -7.46 -1.10 0.23
N VAL A 112 -7.23 -0.26 1.24
CA VAL A 112 -5.87 0.08 1.68
C VAL A 112 -5.15 -1.15 2.24
N VAL A 113 -5.83 -1.98 3.07
CA VAL A 113 -5.28 -3.25 3.55
C VAL A 113 -4.90 -4.16 2.39
N TYR A 114 -5.81 -4.34 1.42
CA TYR A 114 -5.57 -5.20 0.26
C TYR A 114 -4.35 -4.76 -0.54
N ARG A 115 -4.30 -3.47 -0.91
CA ARG A 115 -3.20 -2.92 -1.71
C ARG A 115 -1.85 -3.06 -1.01
N GLY A 116 -1.79 -2.75 0.30
CA GLY A 116 -0.55 -2.88 1.07
C GLY A 116 -0.04 -4.31 1.16
N CYS A 117 -0.90 -5.25 1.54
CA CYS A 117 -0.53 -6.65 1.65
C CYS A 117 -0.17 -7.26 0.27
N PHE A 118 -0.88 -6.85 -0.79
CA PHE A 118 -0.57 -7.29 -2.15
C PHE A 118 0.84 -6.88 -2.59
N LEU A 119 1.21 -5.62 -2.34
CA LEU A 119 2.52 -5.08 -2.70
C LEU A 119 3.65 -5.69 -1.86
N LEU A 120 3.38 -6.07 -0.63
CA LEU A 120 4.35 -6.68 0.27
C LEU A 120 4.49 -8.20 0.10
N LYS A 121 3.55 -8.86 -0.58
CA LYS A 121 3.60 -10.31 -0.78
C LYS A 121 4.91 -10.77 -1.41
N ASP A 122 5.44 -9.99 -2.35
CA ASP A 122 6.72 -10.26 -2.99
C ASP A 122 7.66 -9.05 -2.88
N VAL A 123 8.17 -8.84 -1.70
CA VAL A 123 9.07 -7.72 -1.37
C VAL A 123 10.38 -7.77 -2.18
N ASN A 124 10.83 -8.96 -2.54
CA ASN A 124 12.04 -9.13 -3.34
C ASN A 124 11.82 -8.73 -4.80
N ALA A 125 10.63 -9.02 -5.35
CA ALA A 125 10.28 -8.59 -6.70
C ALA A 125 10.07 -7.07 -6.79
N THR A 126 9.67 -6.43 -5.70
CA THR A 126 9.45 -4.97 -5.67
C THR A 126 10.72 -4.17 -5.38
N ASN A 127 11.78 -4.78 -4.86
CA ASN A 127 13.03 -4.08 -4.59
C ASN A 127 13.75 -3.71 -5.91
N GLY A 128 13.98 -2.42 -6.12
CA GLY A 128 14.53 -1.86 -7.37
C GLY A 128 13.53 -1.80 -8.52
N ALA A 129 12.25 -2.07 -8.27
CA ALA A 129 11.22 -2.09 -9.31
C ALA A 129 10.65 -0.70 -9.63
N PHE A 130 10.01 -0.61 -10.80
CA PHE A 130 9.09 0.47 -11.14
C PHE A 130 7.67 0.03 -10.79
N ILE A 131 7.01 0.79 -9.93
CA ILE A 131 5.65 0.52 -9.46
C ILE A 131 4.70 1.50 -10.15
N PHE A 132 3.76 0.98 -10.92
CA PHE A 132 2.73 1.77 -11.59
C PHE A 132 1.40 1.61 -10.86
N ILE A 133 0.81 2.72 -10.46
CA ILE A 133 -0.46 2.77 -9.73
C ILE A 133 -1.42 3.65 -10.54
N ASP A 134 -2.50 3.05 -11.00
CA ASP A 134 -3.57 3.75 -11.69
C ASP A 134 -4.69 4.07 -10.70
N GLU A 135 -5.13 5.32 -10.71
CA GLU A 135 -6.19 5.86 -9.86
C GLU A 135 -6.09 5.41 -8.38
N PRO A 136 -5.00 5.75 -7.67
CA PRO A 136 -4.82 5.36 -6.26
C PRO A 136 -5.94 5.87 -5.33
N GLU A 137 -6.69 6.87 -5.75
CA GLU A 137 -7.80 7.51 -5.04
C GLU A 137 -9.11 6.72 -5.02
N ILE A 138 -9.27 5.71 -5.88
CA ILE A 138 -10.54 4.98 -6.00
C ILE A 138 -10.99 4.45 -4.64
N SER A 139 -12.27 4.70 -4.31
CA SER A 139 -12.93 4.30 -3.07
C SER A 139 -12.39 4.94 -1.79
N LEU A 140 -11.55 5.97 -1.89
CA LEU A 140 -10.99 6.66 -0.73
C LEU A 140 -11.71 7.99 -0.46
N HIS A 141 -11.92 8.28 0.83
CA HIS A 141 -12.36 9.60 1.27
C HIS A 141 -11.29 10.66 0.92
N PRO A 142 -11.66 11.91 0.58
CA PRO A 142 -10.70 12.97 0.21
C PRO A 142 -9.52 13.13 1.17
N SER A 143 -9.74 13.07 2.49
CA SER A 143 -8.66 13.13 3.49
C SER A 143 -7.67 11.96 3.39
N TRP A 144 -8.11 10.79 2.94
CA TRP A 144 -7.25 9.63 2.72
C TRP A 144 -6.54 9.70 1.36
N GLN A 145 -7.17 10.32 0.36
CA GLN A 145 -6.51 10.58 -0.93
C GLN A 145 -5.27 11.46 -0.75
N MET A 146 -5.29 12.41 0.19
CA MET A 146 -4.14 13.24 0.52
C MET A 146 -2.97 12.44 1.13
N LYS A 147 -3.25 11.32 1.80
CA LYS A 147 -2.27 10.48 2.51
C LYS A 147 -1.82 9.25 1.71
N ILE A 148 -2.54 8.83 0.65
CA ILE A 148 -2.32 7.53 0.01
C ILE A 148 -0.94 7.39 -0.64
N MET A 149 -0.37 8.46 -1.18
CA MET A 149 0.96 8.41 -1.78
C MET A 149 2.04 8.23 -0.72
N ASP A 150 1.89 8.84 0.46
CA ASP A 150 2.81 8.63 1.57
C ASP A 150 2.70 7.19 2.10
N TYR A 151 1.49 6.63 2.14
CA TYR A 151 1.29 5.22 2.44
C TYR A 151 2.09 4.29 1.51
N TYR A 152 2.03 4.51 0.20
CA TYR A 152 2.82 3.71 -0.74
C TYR A 152 4.33 3.91 -0.57
N LYS A 153 4.78 5.13 -0.32
CA LYS A 153 6.20 5.41 -0.03
C LYS A 153 6.66 4.67 1.22
N ASP A 154 5.88 4.70 2.29
CA ASP A 154 6.20 4.00 3.54
C ASP A 154 6.31 2.49 3.34
N ILE A 155 5.43 1.88 2.53
CA ILE A 155 5.51 0.44 2.19
C ILE A 155 6.84 0.11 1.47
N PHE A 156 7.31 0.98 0.58
CA PHE A 156 8.54 0.77 -0.18
C PHE A 156 9.77 1.43 0.45
N THR A 157 9.70 1.82 1.72
CA THR A 157 10.85 2.34 2.46
C THR A 157 11.48 1.22 3.29
N ALA A 158 12.77 1.01 3.12
CA ALA A 158 13.54 0.07 3.91
C ALA A 158 13.80 0.61 5.32
N GLU A 159 14.30 -0.25 6.22
CA GLU A 159 14.60 0.13 7.61
C GLU A 159 15.65 1.26 7.72
N ASP A 160 16.56 1.35 6.76
CA ASP A 160 17.54 2.44 6.65
C ASP A 160 16.95 3.78 6.16
N GLY A 161 15.64 3.84 5.96
CA GLY A 161 14.91 5.02 5.51
C GLY A 161 14.99 5.29 4.00
N LYS A 162 15.62 4.40 3.22
CA LYS A 162 15.71 4.56 1.77
C LYS A 162 14.51 3.95 1.07
N GLN A 163 14.00 4.65 0.09
CA GLN A 163 12.97 4.12 -0.80
C GLN A 163 13.56 3.05 -1.72
N THR A 164 12.96 1.87 -1.70
CA THR A 164 13.46 0.70 -2.44
C THR A 164 12.98 0.62 -3.88
N SER A 165 11.95 1.41 -4.25
CA SER A 165 11.28 1.34 -5.55
C SER A 165 10.92 2.73 -6.05
N GLN A 166 10.80 2.90 -7.36
CA GLN A 166 10.29 4.13 -7.96
C GLN A 166 8.79 3.98 -8.24
N ILE A 167 7.99 4.93 -7.76
CA ILE A 167 6.53 4.91 -7.88
C ILE A 167 6.08 5.89 -8.96
N PHE A 168 5.24 5.43 -9.88
CA PHE A 168 4.52 6.22 -10.87
C PHE A 168 3.02 6.10 -10.57
N ALA A 169 2.36 7.21 -10.30
CA ALA A 169 0.92 7.24 -10.09
C ALA A 169 0.24 8.07 -11.17
N VAL A 170 -0.82 7.53 -11.75
CA VAL A 170 -1.74 8.25 -12.64
C VAL A 170 -3.00 8.55 -11.86
N THR A 171 -3.42 9.80 -11.84
CA THR A 171 -4.56 10.23 -11.03
C THR A 171 -5.33 11.36 -11.69
N HIS A 172 -6.63 11.40 -11.43
CA HIS A 172 -7.51 12.52 -11.74
C HIS A 172 -7.87 13.34 -10.49
N SER A 173 -7.39 12.94 -9.30
CA SER A 173 -7.71 13.60 -8.05
C SER A 173 -6.74 14.75 -7.73
N PRO A 174 -7.24 15.98 -7.54
CA PRO A 174 -6.42 17.09 -7.07
C PRO A 174 -5.91 16.86 -5.64
N PHE A 175 -6.60 16.05 -4.83
CA PHE A 175 -6.20 15.77 -3.44
C PHE A 175 -4.91 14.96 -3.34
N ILE A 176 -4.62 14.13 -4.33
CA ILE A 176 -3.35 13.38 -4.38
C ILE A 176 -2.16 14.31 -4.59
N ILE A 177 -2.36 15.40 -5.32
CA ILE A 177 -1.30 16.34 -5.67
C ILE A 177 -1.04 17.34 -4.54
N HIS A 178 -1.99 17.55 -3.63
CA HIS A 178 -2.02 18.62 -2.63
C HIS A 178 -1.17 18.35 -1.37
N ASN A 179 -0.19 17.49 -1.37
CA ASN A 179 0.62 17.25 -0.18
C ASN A 179 1.86 18.16 -0.15
N GLU A 180 1.99 19.00 0.90
CA GLU A 180 3.10 19.94 1.09
C GLU A 180 4.47 19.27 1.24
N ASN A 181 4.51 18.01 1.64
CA ASN A 181 5.74 17.25 1.89
C ASN A 181 6.38 16.64 0.64
N ARG A 182 5.88 16.94 -0.56
CA ARG A 182 6.31 16.33 -1.81
C ARG A 182 7.50 17.01 -2.49
N ARG A 183 8.46 17.49 -1.75
CA ARG A 183 9.65 18.16 -2.32
C ARG A 183 10.45 17.29 -3.30
N ASN A 184 10.33 15.97 -3.19
CA ASN A 184 11.05 15.00 -4.03
C ASN A 184 10.16 14.37 -5.12
N ASP A 185 8.90 14.76 -5.21
CA ASP A 185 7.98 14.23 -6.21
C ASP A 185 7.99 15.11 -7.45
N LYS A 186 7.95 14.47 -8.62
CA LYS A 186 7.74 15.15 -9.88
C LYS A 186 6.29 14.97 -10.33
N VAL A 187 5.59 16.06 -10.50
CA VAL A 187 4.24 16.06 -11.05
C VAL A 187 4.31 16.43 -12.52
N ILE A 188 3.65 15.63 -13.37
CA ILE A 188 3.51 15.85 -14.81
C ILE A 188 2.02 16.00 -15.07
N VAL A 189 1.62 17.15 -15.60
CA VAL A 189 0.23 17.40 -15.99
C VAL A 189 0.09 17.18 -17.49
N LEU A 190 -0.85 16.31 -17.85
CA LEU A 190 -1.20 16.04 -19.23
C LEU A 190 -2.47 16.81 -19.59
N THR A 191 -2.49 17.45 -20.75
CA THR A 191 -3.63 18.15 -21.30
C THR A 191 -3.81 17.82 -22.78
N ARG A 192 -4.92 18.26 -23.38
CA ARG A 192 -5.11 18.19 -24.81
C ARG A 192 -4.82 19.54 -25.43
N ASP A 193 -4.10 19.54 -26.53
CA ASP A 193 -3.88 20.75 -27.35
C ASP A 193 -5.12 21.04 -28.26
N GLU A 194 -4.99 22.07 -29.08
CA GLU A 194 -6.04 22.49 -30.02
C GLU A 194 -6.39 21.42 -31.06
N ASN A 195 -5.47 20.50 -31.35
CA ASN A 195 -5.66 19.38 -32.26
C ASN A 195 -6.27 18.15 -31.59
N GLY A 196 -6.38 18.16 -30.25
CA GLY A 196 -6.84 17.04 -29.44
C GLY A 196 -5.73 16.06 -29.04
N ASP A 197 -4.47 16.37 -29.35
CA ASP A 197 -3.32 15.55 -28.98
C ASP A 197 -2.97 15.72 -27.50
N ILE A 198 -2.48 14.63 -26.86
CA ILE A 198 -2.06 14.68 -25.47
C ILE A 198 -0.67 15.28 -25.39
N VAL A 199 -0.56 16.38 -24.64
CA VAL A 199 0.67 17.12 -24.47
C VAL A 199 0.96 17.35 -22.97
N VAL A 200 2.23 17.51 -22.63
CA VAL A 200 2.65 17.92 -21.29
C VAL A 200 2.46 19.42 -21.11
N MET A 201 1.79 19.81 -20.04
CA MET A 201 1.60 21.23 -19.71
C MET A 201 2.90 21.83 -19.16
N ASP A 202 3.42 22.87 -19.80
CA ASP A 202 4.74 23.46 -19.49
C ASP A 202 4.80 24.12 -18.09
N LYS A 203 3.72 24.70 -17.62
CA LYS A 203 3.64 25.42 -16.33
C LYS A 203 2.30 25.21 -15.68
N PRO A 204 2.08 24.07 -15.04
CA PRO A 204 0.80 23.82 -14.38
C PRO A 204 0.59 24.78 -13.19
N GLU A 205 -0.54 25.52 -13.19
CA GLU A 205 -0.88 26.45 -12.13
C GLU A 205 -1.53 25.80 -10.89
N TYR A 206 -1.70 24.49 -10.90
CA TYR A 206 -2.42 23.75 -9.85
C TYR A 206 -1.76 23.81 -8.45
N PHE A 207 -0.47 24.17 -8.35
CA PHE A 207 0.19 24.40 -7.06
C PHE A 207 -0.29 25.69 -6.36
N LYS A 208 -1.05 26.54 -7.02
CA LYS A 208 -1.61 27.77 -6.43
C LYS A 208 -2.96 27.57 -5.76
N CYS A 209 -3.53 26.37 -5.80
CA CYS A 209 -4.69 26.03 -4.97
C CYS A 209 -4.22 25.85 -3.53
N THR A 210 -3.81 26.95 -2.90
CA THR A 210 -3.75 27.04 -1.45
C THR A 210 -5.14 26.75 -0.91
N ALA A 211 -5.19 25.97 0.18
CA ALA A 211 -6.41 25.72 0.89
C ALA A 211 -7.17 27.05 1.05
N VAL A 212 -8.36 27.09 0.50
CA VAL A 212 -9.32 28.10 0.89
C VAL A 212 -9.72 27.73 2.31
N GLU A 213 -9.38 28.60 3.26
CA GLU A 213 -9.79 28.49 4.66
C GLU A 213 -11.31 28.34 4.82
#